data_d5d1a22c6f9de4db8524f9c3c3d05a89
#
_entry.id   d5d1a22c6f9de4db8524f9c3c3d05a89
#
_cell.length_a   1.000
_cell.length_b   1.000
_cell.length_c   1.000
_cell.angle_alpha   90.00
_cell.angle_beta   90.00
_cell.angle_gamma   90.00
#
_symmetry.space_group_name_H-M   'P 1'
#
loop_
_entity.id
_entity.type
_entity.pdbx_description
1 polymer ?
#
loop_
_entity_poly.entity_id
_entity_poly.type
_entity_poly.pdbx_seq_one_letter_code
_entity_poly.pdbx_strand_id
1 'polypeptide(L)'
;MTSEQFREMVDSSPKAIFYKKRIIEQIIEGGAETLPNLAKYLEVSVPTASKLVSEMVDTGLLENHGKLETSGGRHPFLYGLNPNNCYFLGVDFTYESINLVLVNFLGEQLREETGLPFKFENTPECLDALCGEVNRFLDAGKPKDRKRTVAVGINIFGRLNPETGYSYTYFNFSEVPLGTVLSQKIGLKTFIDNDSRACAFGEYMLHDDEVGKNMLFVNVSRGLGLGIIVDGKPYSGKSGFSGEFGHIHAYENEILCHCGKKGCLETEASGSALHRKFVEKVLAGGTSSLVDDPKSVTREELEKISIGSIIDAALREDLLCIEIIEEVGQNLGMHIASLINIFNPHTVVVGGILARAGEYLLQPLKGAIRKYSLNMVNHDTKLRTSMLMRYAGVMGACMLARKKAIEQL
;
A
#
# COMPACT_ATOMS: atom_id res chain seq x y z
N MET A 1 -0.80 -23.05 -8.39
CA MET A 1 -2.14 -23.35 -7.83
C MET A 1 -3.12 -22.31 -8.31
N THR A 2 -4.25 -22.69 -8.88
CA THR A 2 -5.28 -21.71 -9.28
C THR A 2 -6.08 -21.27 -8.03
N SER A 3 -6.78 -20.14 -8.12
CA SER A 3 -7.74 -19.77 -7.05
C SER A 3 -8.81 -20.84 -6.82
N GLU A 4 -9.11 -21.64 -7.83
CA GLU A 4 -10.02 -22.79 -7.77
C GLU A 4 -9.40 -23.93 -6.94
N GLN A 5 -8.15 -24.30 -7.18
CA GLN A 5 -7.43 -25.27 -6.38
C GLN A 5 -7.25 -24.80 -4.92
N PHE A 6 -7.06 -23.51 -4.69
CA PHE A 6 -7.01 -22.97 -3.32
C PHE A 6 -8.38 -23.10 -2.62
N ARG A 7 -9.48 -22.89 -3.35
CA ARG A 7 -10.83 -23.17 -2.83
C ARG A 7 -11.05 -24.65 -2.55
N GLU A 8 -10.63 -25.53 -3.44
CA GLU A 8 -10.73 -26.99 -3.25
C GLU A 8 -10.02 -27.46 -1.97
N MET A 9 -8.89 -26.86 -1.60
CA MET A 9 -8.19 -27.18 -0.34
C MET A 9 -8.99 -26.81 0.91
N VAL A 10 -9.93 -25.87 0.78
CA VAL A 10 -10.84 -25.43 1.87
C VAL A 10 -12.23 -26.04 1.66
N ASP A 11 -12.49 -26.68 0.50
CA ASP A 11 -13.79 -27.19 0.11
C ASP A 11 -14.37 -28.14 1.16
N SER A 12 -15.58 -27.81 1.58
CA SER A 12 -16.30 -28.44 2.66
C SER A 12 -17.71 -27.90 2.66
N SER A 13 -18.54 -28.25 3.64
CA SER A 13 -19.81 -27.56 3.83
C SER A 13 -19.62 -26.04 4.06
N PRO A 14 -20.59 -25.19 3.68
CA PRO A 14 -20.47 -23.72 3.88
C PRO A 14 -20.11 -23.32 5.30
N LYS A 15 -20.59 -24.05 6.29
CA LYS A 15 -20.27 -23.84 7.70
C LYS A 15 -18.79 -24.16 8.01
N ALA A 16 -18.25 -25.21 7.43
CA ALA A 16 -16.83 -25.58 7.63
C ALA A 16 -15.91 -24.58 6.92
N ILE A 17 -16.25 -24.12 5.71
CA ILE A 17 -15.52 -23.05 5.00
C ILE A 17 -15.45 -21.79 5.87
N PHE A 18 -16.57 -21.35 6.44
CA PHE A 18 -16.62 -20.21 7.35
C PHE A 18 -15.64 -20.35 8.53
N TYR A 19 -15.60 -21.52 9.18
CA TYR A 19 -14.67 -21.75 10.28
C TYR A 19 -13.22 -21.86 9.83
N LYS A 20 -12.92 -22.52 8.72
CA LYS A 20 -11.56 -22.64 8.17
C LYS A 20 -11.00 -21.26 7.81
N LYS A 21 -11.82 -20.39 7.22
CA LYS A 21 -11.48 -18.99 6.95
C LYS A 21 -11.11 -18.24 8.23
N ARG A 22 -11.93 -18.34 9.27
CA ARG A 22 -11.66 -17.72 10.57
C ARG A 22 -10.38 -18.25 11.22
N ILE A 23 -10.06 -19.56 11.05
CA ILE A 23 -8.78 -20.12 11.50
C ILE A 23 -7.61 -19.45 10.78
N ILE A 24 -7.69 -19.30 9.45
CA ILE A 24 -6.64 -18.63 8.67
C ILE A 24 -6.46 -17.18 9.15
N GLU A 25 -7.54 -16.42 9.28
CA GLU A 25 -7.53 -15.04 9.75
C GLU A 25 -6.92 -14.92 11.15
N GLN A 26 -7.31 -15.78 12.09
CA GLN A 26 -6.76 -15.80 13.46
C GLN A 26 -5.25 -16.08 13.46
N ILE A 27 -4.79 -17.03 12.65
CA ILE A 27 -3.37 -17.37 12.58
C ILE A 27 -2.56 -16.26 11.89
N ILE A 28 -3.14 -15.56 10.92
CA ILE A 28 -2.49 -14.39 10.31
C ILE A 28 -2.29 -13.27 11.33
N GLU A 29 -3.28 -13.03 12.19
CA GLU A 29 -3.25 -11.95 13.19
C GLU A 29 -2.43 -12.32 14.44
N GLY A 30 -2.57 -13.55 14.93
CA GLY A 30 -2.04 -13.97 16.23
C GLY A 30 -0.87 -14.97 16.16
N GLY A 31 -0.47 -15.41 14.97
CA GLY A 31 0.53 -16.46 14.82
C GLY A 31 -0.03 -17.86 15.04
N ALA A 32 0.87 -18.83 15.22
CA ALA A 32 0.49 -20.25 15.44
C ALA A 32 -0.31 -20.44 16.73
N GLU A 33 -1.39 -21.23 16.67
CA GLU A 33 -2.36 -21.40 17.74
C GLU A 33 -2.53 -22.86 18.17
N THR A 34 -3.00 -23.06 19.41
CA THR A 34 -3.35 -24.37 19.94
C THR A 34 -4.81 -24.75 19.62
N LEU A 35 -5.12 -26.06 19.56
CA LEU A 35 -6.51 -26.52 19.37
C LEU A 35 -7.50 -25.96 20.41
N PRO A 36 -7.18 -25.89 21.72
CA PRO A 36 -8.08 -25.26 22.68
C PRO A 36 -8.34 -23.78 22.42
N ASN A 37 -7.32 -23.00 22.01
CA ASN A 37 -7.47 -21.58 21.68
C ASN A 37 -8.33 -21.40 20.43
N LEU A 38 -8.08 -22.18 19.36
CA LEU A 38 -8.90 -22.15 18.15
C LEU A 38 -10.35 -22.56 18.45
N ALA A 39 -10.58 -23.57 19.27
CA ALA A 39 -11.92 -23.99 19.67
C ALA A 39 -12.66 -22.86 20.41
N LYS A 40 -11.97 -22.18 21.31
CA LYS A 40 -12.51 -21.00 22.05
C LYS A 40 -12.81 -19.84 21.12
N TYR A 41 -11.88 -19.51 20.22
CA TYR A 41 -12.04 -18.42 19.23
C TYR A 41 -13.23 -18.65 18.28
N LEU A 42 -13.41 -19.91 17.85
CA LEU A 42 -14.48 -20.30 16.95
C LEU A 42 -15.84 -20.54 17.67
N GLU A 43 -15.84 -20.56 19.00
CA GLU A 43 -16.98 -20.93 19.82
C GLU A 43 -17.52 -22.34 19.49
N VAL A 44 -16.62 -23.30 19.30
CA VAL A 44 -16.95 -24.70 18.98
C VAL A 44 -16.29 -25.66 19.99
N SER A 45 -16.69 -26.94 19.96
CA SER A 45 -16.04 -27.97 20.75
C SER A 45 -14.62 -28.27 20.26
N VAL A 46 -13.69 -28.67 21.17
CA VAL A 46 -12.34 -29.08 20.80
C VAL A 46 -12.31 -30.20 19.72
N PRO A 47 -13.17 -31.23 19.80
CA PRO A 47 -13.26 -32.23 18.72
C PRO A 47 -13.62 -31.62 17.37
N THR A 48 -14.52 -30.62 17.31
CA THR A 48 -14.87 -29.92 16.08
C THR A 48 -13.70 -29.13 15.52
N ALA A 49 -13.00 -28.38 16.37
CA ALA A 49 -11.80 -27.65 15.96
C ALA A 49 -10.69 -28.62 15.48
N SER A 50 -10.50 -29.73 16.19
CA SER A 50 -9.54 -30.79 15.81
C SER A 50 -9.81 -31.36 14.42
N LYS A 51 -11.07 -31.63 14.08
CA LYS A 51 -11.47 -32.10 12.75
C LYS A 51 -11.12 -31.07 11.67
N LEU A 52 -11.49 -29.81 11.86
CA LEU A 52 -11.20 -28.72 10.90
C LEU A 52 -9.70 -28.54 10.70
N VAL A 53 -8.92 -28.50 11.79
CA VAL A 53 -7.46 -28.36 11.72
C VAL A 53 -6.81 -29.57 11.05
N SER A 54 -7.27 -30.80 11.34
CA SER A 54 -6.76 -32.00 10.65
C SER A 54 -6.98 -31.93 9.16
N GLU A 55 -8.18 -31.58 8.70
CA GLU A 55 -8.47 -31.40 7.27
C GLU A 55 -7.56 -30.33 6.63
N MET A 56 -7.28 -29.23 7.32
CA MET A 56 -6.39 -28.17 6.82
C MET A 56 -4.91 -28.61 6.82
N VAL A 57 -4.49 -29.46 7.74
CA VAL A 57 -3.14 -30.06 7.73
C VAL A 57 -3.03 -31.07 6.59
N ASP A 58 -4.03 -31.91 6.38
CA ASP A 58 -4.04 -32.93 5.31
C ASP A 58 -3.99 -32.28 3.91
N THR A 59 -4.61 -31.10 3.74
CA THR A 59 -4.48 -30.32 2.50
C THR A 59 -3.22 -29.47 2.43
N GLY A 60 -2.42 -29.43 3.49
CA GLY A 60 -1.17 -28.68 3.59
C GLY A 60 -1.33 -27.18 3.79
N LEU A 61 -2.54 -26.69 4.10
CA LEU A 61 -2.78 -25.26 4.44
C LEU A 61 -2.18 -24.91 5.80
N LEU A 62 -2.30 -25.82 6.76
CA LEU A 62 -1.67 -25.71 8.06
C LEU A 62 -0.55 -26.73 8.21
N GLU A 63 0.36 -26.46 9.12
CA GLU A 63 1.39 -27.38 9.57
C GLU A 63 1.52 -27.36 11.10
N ASN A 64 2.06 -28.45 11.64
CA ASN A 64 2.29 -28.59 13.07
C ASN A 64 3.67 -28.02 13.42
N HIS A 65 3.71 -26.95 14.22
CA HIS A 65 4.92 -26.26 14.66
C HIS A 65 5.53 -26.87 15.94
N GLY A 66 5.10 -28.05 16.34
CA GLY A 66 5.58 -28.71 17.56
C GLY A 66 4.73 -28.44 18.78
N LYS A 67 5.28 -28.70 19.96
CA LYS A 67 4.58 -28.52 21.23
C LYS A 67 4.93 -27.18 21.85
N LEU A 68 3.90 -26.50 22.37
CA LEU A 68 4.09 -25.28 23.18
C LEU A 68 4.77 -25.67 24.51
N GLU A 69 5.90 -25.05 24.82
CA GLU A 69 6.52 -25.18 26.14
C GLU A 69 5.67 -24.47 27.20
N THR A 70 5.21 -25.21 28.19
CA THR A 70 4.44 -24.67 29.31
C THR A 70 5.13 -25.03 30.62
N SER A 71 5.05 -24.18 31.61
CA SER A 71 5.68 -24.37 32.93
C SER A 71 5.06 -25.49 33.78
N GLY A 72 4.09 -26.24 33.23
CA GLY A 72 3.47 -27.41 33.87
C GLY A 72 2.25 -27.89 33.10
N GLY A 73 1.98 -29.20 33.14
CA GLY A 73 0.82 -29.84 32.51
C GLY A 73 1.07 -30.39 31.11
N ARG A 74 -0.02 -30.65 30.36
CA ARG A 74 0.04 -31.22 28.99
C ARG A 74 0.50 -30.15 28.01
N HIS A 75 1.56 -30.41 27.27
CA HIS A 75 2.07 -29.55 26.20
C HIS A 75 1.19 -29.68 24.93
N PRO A 76 0.33 -28.70 24.59
CA PRO A 76 -0.49 -28.73 23.40
C PRO A 76 0.35 -28.51 22.15
N PHE A 77 -0.09 -29.08 21.02
CA PHE A 77 0.51 -28.79 19.72
C PHE A 77 0.08 -27.42 19.21
N LEU A 78 1.02 -26.72 18.57
CA LEU A 78 0.81 -25.46 17.84
C LEU A 78 0.57 -25.76 16.36
N TYR A 79 -0.41 -25.11 15.79
CA TYR A 79 -0.74 -25.18 14.36
C TYR A 79 -0.63 -23.81 13.75
N GLY A 80 0.15 -23.69 12.68
CA GLY A 80 0.37 -22.45 11.94
C GLY A 80 0.09 -22.63 10.44
N LEU A 81 0.08 -21.53 9.71
CA LEU A 81 0.00 -21.58 8.25
C LEU A 81 1.28 -22.21 7.67
N ASN A 82 1.12 -23.07 6.66
CA ASN A 82 2.27 -23.54 5.90
C ASN A 82 2.77 -22.44 4.95
N PRO A 83 3.94 -21.86 5.19
CA PRO A 83 4.42 -20.72 4.39
C PRO A 83 4.65 -21.08 2.93
N ASN A 84 4.92 -22.36 2.65
CA ASN A 84 5.30 -22.82 1.31
C ASN A 84 4.13 -23.29 0.45
N ASN A 85 2.90 -23.20 0.92
CA ASN A 85 1.75 -23.72 0.16
C ASN A 85 1.18 -22.71 -0.83
N CYS A 86 0.98 -21.47 -0.40
CA CYS A 86 0.35 -20.41 -1.17
C CYS A 86 1.29 -19.21 -1.30
N TYR A 87 1.37 -18.63 -2.51
CA TYR A 87 2.14 -17.44 -2.77
C TYR A 87 1.23 -16.33 -3.32
N PHE A 88 1.62 -15.08 -3.11
CA PHE A 88 0.91 -13.91 -3.58
C PHE A 88 1.90 -12.95 -4.24
N LEU A 89 1.57 -12.48 -5.43
CA LEU A 89 2.38 -11.51 -6.14
C LEU A 89 1.79 -10.12 -5.95
N GLY A 90 2.60 -9.17 -5.51
CA GLY A 90 2.30 -7.75 -5.52
C GLY A 90 2.96 -7.07 -6.71
N VAL A 91 2.23 -6.16 -7.32
CA VAL A 91 2.68 -5.32 -8.42
C VAL A 91 2.32 -3.88 -8.09
N ASP A 92 3.33 -3.04 -8.05
CA ASP A 92 3.18 -1.61 -7.83
C ASP A 92 3.92 -0.87 -8.95
N PHE A 93 3.20 -0.14 -9.78
CA PHE A 93 3.82 0.62 -10.82
C PHE A 93 3.63 2.13 -10.61
N THR A 94 4.67 2.85 -10.95
CA THR A 94 4.70 4.31 -10.95
C THR A 94 4.68 4.84 -12.39
N TYR A 95 4.83 6.13 -12.58
CA TYR A 95 4.96 6.70 -13.93
C TYR A 95 6.23 6.26 -14.67
N GLU A 96 7.27 5.83 -13.94
CA GLU A 96 8.61 5.58 -14.49
C GLU A 96 9.16 4.19 -14.18
N SER A 97 8.53 3.45 -13.28
CA SER A 97 9.04 2.15 -12.84
C SER A 97 7.94 1.18 -12.41
N ILE A 98 8.29 -0.11 -12.41
CA ILE A 98 7.47 -1.19 -11.86
C ILE A 98 8.24 -1.92 -10.76
N ASN A 99 7.53 -2.28 -9.71
CA ASN A 99 8.01 -3.09 -8.59
C ASN A 99 7.19 -4.37 -8.51
N LEU A 100 7.86 -5.50 -8.40
CA LEU A 100 7.26 -6.83 -8.31
C LEU A 100 7.84 -7.55 -7.11
N VAL A 101 6.98 -8.03 -6.22
CA VAL A 101 7.37 -8.80 -5.03
C VAL A 101 6.48 -10.03 -4.89
N LEU A 102 7.10 -11.18 -4.76
CA LEU A 102 6.43 -12.44 -4.44
C LEU A 102 6.59 -12.74 -2.97
N VAL A 103 5.49 -12.98 -2.28
CA VAL A 103 5.49 -13.37 -0.86
C VAL A 103 4.87 -14.76 -0.68
N ASN A 104 5.24 -15.43 0.41
CA ASN A 104 4.63 -16.68 0.86
C ASN A 104 3.31 -16.43 1.62
N PHE A 105 2.69 -17.46 2.16
CA PHE A 105 1.41 -17.34 2.86
C PHE A 105 1.51 -16.49 4.14
N LEU A 106 2.64 -16.46 4.80
CA LEU A 106 2.87 -15.61 5.98
C LEU A 106 3.14 -14.14 5.61
N GLY A 107 3.42 -13.84 4.34
CA GLY A 107 3.78 -12.50 3.88
C GLY A 107 5.29 -12.26 3.83
N GLU A 108 6.09 -13.30 4.06
CA GLU A 108 7.55 -13.21 3.94
C GLU A 108 7.96 -13.16 2.48
N GLN A 109 8.89 -12.28 2.17
CA GLN A 109 9.37 -12.07 0.82
C GLN A 109 10.20 -13.25 0.30
N LEU A 110 9.82 -13.76 -0.86
CA LEU A 110 10.51 -14.85 -1.55
C LEU A 110 11.39 -14.37 -2.69
N ARG A 111 10.92 -13.37 -3.44
CA ARG A 111 11.61 -12.78 -4.59
C ARG A 111 11.12 -11.38 -4.86
N GLU A 112 12.01 -10.54 -5.34
CA GLU A 112 11.67 -9.18 -5.76
C GLU A 112 12.42 -8.77 -7.04
N GLU A 113 11.81 -7.87 -7.77
CA GLU A 113 12.42 -7.02 -8.79
C GLU A 113 11.82 -5.62 -8.62
N THR A 114 12.63 -4.65 -8.23
CA THR A 114 12.16 -3.29 -7.93
C THR A 114 12.92 -2.24 -8.74
N GLY A 115 12.26 -1.11 -9.01
CA GLY A 115 12.84 -0.02 -9.78
C GLY A 115 13.10 -0.37 -11.25
N LEU A 116 12.42 -1.38 -11.79
CA LEU A 116 12.53 -1.71 -13.21
C LEU A 116 11.97 -0.56 -14.04
N PRO A 117 12.71 -0.05 -15.04
CA PRO A 117 12.21 0.99 -15.92
C PRO A 117 10.89 0.58 -16.59
N PHE A 118 9.86 1.39 -16.40
CA PHE A 118 8.55 1.17 -17.00
C PHE A 118 7.86 2.52 -17.18
N LYS A 119 7.70 2.95 -18.43
CA LYS A 119 7.02 4.20 -18.73
C LYS A 119 5.51 3.97 -18.78
N PHE A 120 4.78 4.59 -17.88
CA PHE A 120 3.33 4.52 -17.88
C PHE A 120 2.73 5.36 -19.01
N GLU A 121 1.86 4.75 -19.77
CA GLU A 121 0.99 5.40 -20.74
C GLU A 121 -0.42 4.80 -20.62
N ASN A 122 -1.45 5.64 -20.74
CA ASN A 122 -2.83 5.14 -20.66
C ASN A 122 -3.28 4.57 -22.03
N THR A 123 -2.65 3.46 -22.42
CA THR A 123 -2.90 2.77 -23.71
C THR A 123 -3.07 1.26 -23.51
N PRO A 124 -3.76 0.55 -24.43
CA PRO A 124 -3.84 -0.91 -24.39
C PRO A 124 -2.47 -1.58 -24.45
N GLU A 125 -1.52 -1.03 -25.22
CA GLU A 125 -0.16 -1.55 -25.38
C GLU A 125 0.61 -1.49 -24.05
N CYS A 126 0.44 -0.40 -23.28
CA CYS A 126 1.04 -0.28 -21.95
C CYS A 126 0.43 -1.31 -20.96
N LEU A 127 -0.89 -1.55 -21.05
CA LEU A 127 -1.53 -2.61 -20.26
C LEU A 127 -0.98 -4.00 -20.62
N ASP A 128 -0.75 -4.26 -21.91
CA ASP A 128 -0.16 -5.51 -22.37
C ASP A 128 1.30 -5.65 -21.91
N ALA A 129 2.08 -4.58 -21.96
CA ALA A 129 3.44 -4.55 -21.45
C ALA A 129 3.48 -4.83 -19.94
N LEU A 130 2.57 -4.24 -19.15
CA LEU A 130 2.41 -4.52 -17.73
C LEU A 130 2.16 -6.02 -17.48
N CYS A 131 1.21 -6.61 -18.19
CA CYS A 131 0.92 -8.04 -18.08
C CYS A 131 2.11 -8.90 -18.52
N GLY A 132 2.85 -8.47 -19.54
CA GLY A 132 4.09 -9.10 -20.02
C GLY A 132 5.16 -9.16 -18.93
N GLU A 133 5.41 -8.05 -18.23
CA GLU A 133 6.37 -7.99 -17.12
C GLU A 133 5.96 -8.88 -15.94
N VAL A 134 4.67 -8.91 -15.58
CA VAL A 134 4.14 -9.80 -14.55
C VAL A 134 4.37 -11.27 -14.93
N ASN A 135 4.05 -11.66 -16.17
CA ASN A 135 4.25 -13.02 -16.65
C ASN A 135 5.74 -13.37 -16.71
N ARG A 136 6.60 -12.46 -17.25
CA ARG A 136 8.06 -12.64 -17.25
C ARG A 136 8.58 -12.89 -15.84
N PHE A 137 8.18 -12.08 -14.86
CA PHE A 137 8.58 -12.26 -13.49
C PHE A 137 8.16 -13.63 -12.94
N LEU A 138 6.92 -14.05 -13.13
CA LEU A 138 6.42 -15.34 -12.66
C LEU A 138 7.16 -16.54 -13.31
N ASP A 139 7.48 -16.44 -14.59
CA ASP A 139 8.10 -17.53 -15.37
C ASP A 139 9.62 -17.60 -15.18
N ALA A 140 10.29 -16.49 -14.88
CA ALA A 140 11.73 -16.43 -14.59
C ALA A 140 12.09 -17.04 -13.22
N GLY A 141 11.13 -17.28 -12.33
CA GLY A 141 11.32 -17.88 -11.03
C GLY A 141 11.46 -19.41 -11.05
N LYS A 142 11.46 -20.00 -9.86
CA LYS A 142 11.39 -21.47 -9.76
C LYS A 142 10.06 -21.95 -10.33
N PRO A 143 10.00 -23.12 -11.00
CA PRO A 143 8.74 -23.64 -11.56
C PRO A 143 7.58 -23.75 -10.54
N LYS A 144 7.91 -23.91 -9.25
CA LYS A 144 6.93 -23.93 -8.17
C LYS A 144 6.32 -22.56 -7.88
N ASP A 145 7.00 -21.46 -8.19
CA ASP A 145 6.57 -20.11 -7.81
C ASP A 145 5.25 -19.76 -8.51
N ARG A 146 5.21 -19.86 -9.84
CA ARG A 146 3.96 -19.64 -10.59
C ARG A 146 2.86 -20.64 -10.18
N LYS A 147 3.21 -21.92 -10.00
CA LYS A 147 2.25 -22.97 -9.61
C LYS A 147 1.60 -22.74 -8.25
N ARG A 148 2.31 -22.09 -7.32
CA ARG A 148 1.83 -21.79 -5.97
C ARG A 148 1.25 -20.38 -5.83
N THR A 149 1.40 -19.53 -6.83
CA THR A 149 0.80 -18.20 -6.81
C THR A 149 -0.71 -18.30 -6.99
N VAL A 150 -1.44 -17.94 -5.95
CA VAL A 150 -2.90 -18.02 -5.87
C VAL A 150 -3.54 -16.78 -6.49
N ALA A 151 -2.94 -15.61 -6.22
CA ALA A 151 -3.46 -14.34 -6.69
C ALA A 151 -2.36 -13.31 -6.91
N VAL A 152 -2.69 -12.32 -7.75
CA VAL A 152 -1.90 -11.13 -8.02
C VAL A 152 -2.67 -9.91 -7.52
N GLY A 153 -2.01 -9.02 -6.78
CA GLY A 153 -2.51 -7.70 -6.45
C GLY A 153 -1.79 -6.66 -7.28
N ILE A 154 -2.52 -5.74 -7.89
CA ILE A 154 -1.94 -4.66 -8.70
C ILE A 154 -2.47 -3.32 -8.18
N ASN A 155 -1.54 -2.46 -7.76
CA ASN A 155 -1.88 -1.09 -7.41
C ASN A 155 -1.98 -0.24 -8.65
N ILE A 156 -3.04 0.56 -8.71
CA ILE A 156 -3.28 1.49 -9.81
C ILE A 156 -3.57 2.86 -9.21
N PHE A 157 -2.86 3.86 -9.68
CA PHE A 157 -3.17 5.24 -9.29
C PHE A 157 -4.46 5.73 -9.95
N GLY A 158 -5.10 6.70 -9.31
CA GLY A 158 -6.40 7.22 -9.72
C GLY A 158 -7.58 6.49 -9.07
N ARG A 159 -8.78 6.73 -9.61
CA ARG A 159 -10.05 6.26 -9.02
C ARG A 159 -10.43 4.90 -9.56
N LEU A 160 -10.68 3.99 -8.66
CA LEU A 160 -11.12 2.63 -8.99
C LEU A 160 -12.02 2.06 -7.87
N ASN A 161 -12.80 1.06 -8.21
CA ASN A 161 -13.60 0.31 -7.25
C ASN A 161 -12.97 -1.08 -7.05
N PRO A 162 -12.38 -1.36 -5.88
CA PRO A 162 -11.70 -2.64 -5.63
C PRO A 162 -12.65 -3.83 -5.51
N GLU A 163 -13.94 -3.60 -5.22
CA GLU A 163 -14.93 -4.67 -5.11
C GLU A 163 -15.39 -5.14 -6.49
N THR A 164 -15.64 -4.21 -7.40
CA THR A 164 -16.09 -4.52 -8.75
C THR A 164 -14.97 -4.74 -9.75
N GLY A 165 -13.75 -4.30 -9.41
CA GLY A 165 -12.58 -4.38 -10.28
C GLY A 165 -12.57 -3.37 -11.43
N TYR A 166 -13.44 -2.33 -11.39
CA TYR A 166 -13.44 -1.26 -12.39
C TYR A 166 -12.44 -0.17 -12.05
N SER A 167 -11.67 0.26 -13.05
CA SER A 167 -10.90 1.50 -13.04
C SER A 167 -11.66 2.59 -13.79
N TYR A 168 -11.70 3.81 -13.23
CA TYR A 168 -12.41 4.94 -13.83
C TYR A 168 -11.47 6.01 -14.38
N THR A 169 -10.20 5.96 -14.03
CA THR A 169 -9.22 6.97 -14.45
C THR A 169 -8.30 6.41 -15.53
N TYR A 170 -7.74 5.22 -15.33
CA TYR A 170 -6.76 4.64 -16.23
C TYR A 170 -7.16 3.22 -16.64
N PHE A 171 -6.75 2.80 -17.82
CA PHE A 171 -7.03 1.49 -18.41
C PHE A 171 -8.53 1.14 -18.48
N ASN A 172 -9.37 2.14 -18.66
CA ASN A 172 -10.83 2.00 -18.79
C ASN A 172 -11.27 1.90 -20.27
N PHE A 173 -10.62 1.03 -21.03
CA PHE A 173 -10.84 0.90 -22.49
C PHE A 173 -12.05 0.03 -22.86
N SER A 174 -12.63 -0.68 -21.91
CA SER A 174 -13.76 -1.59 -22.14
C SER A 174 -14.76 -1.55 -20.98
N GLU A 175 -15.94 -2.09 -21.24
CA GLU A 175 -16.99 -2.28 -20.22
C GLU A 175 -16.68 -3.46 -19.25
N VAL A 176 -15.66 -4.26 -19.59
CA VAL A 176 -15.22 -5.37 -18.72
C VAL A 176 -14.37 -4.81 -17.59
N PRO A 177 -14.59 -5.22 -16.32
CA PRO A 177 -13.78 -4.80 -15.21
C PRO A 177 -12.29 -5.04 -15.46
N LEU A 178 -11.45 -4.06 -15.17
CA LEU A 178 -10.00 -4.15 -15.40
C LEU A 178 -9.37 -5.35 -14.67
N GLY A 179 -9.83 -5.65 -13.44
CA GLY A 179 -9.38 -6.84 -12.70
C GLY A 179 -9.66 -8.16 -13.43
N THR A 180 -10.76 -8.21 -14.21
CA THR A 180 -11.09 -9.37 -15.06
C THR A 180 -10.16 -9.43 -16.27
N VAL A 181 -9.93 -8.32 -16.96
CA VAL A 181 -9.01 -8.23 -18.12
C VAL A 181 -7.61 -8.66 -17.69
N LEU A 182 -7.11 -8.13 -16.58
CA LEU A 182 -5.79 -8.49 -16.05
C LEU A 182 -5.72 -9.99 -15.68
N SER A 183 -6.77 -10.53 -15.05
CA SER A 183 -6.81 -11.96 -14.71
C SER A 183 -6.72 -12.87 -15.93
N GLN A 184 -7.38 -12.47 -17.03
CA GLN A 184 -7.33 -13.21 -18.29
C GLN A 184 -5.95 -13.15 -18.95
N LYS A 185 -5.32 -11.96 -18.99
CA LYS A 185 -4.01 -11.75 -19.63
C LYS A 185 -2.85 -12.38 -18.83
N ILE A 186 -2.92 -12.38 -17.50
CA ILE A 186 -1.90 -12.94 -16.61
C ILE A 186 -2.10 -14.46 -16.43
N GLY A 187 -3.35 -14.93 -16.54
CA GLY A 187 -3.72 -16.33 -16.28
C GLY A 187 -3.79 -16.68 -14.80
N LEU A 188 -3.87 -15.69 -13.92
CA LEU A 188 -4.04 -15.82 -12.48
C LEU A 188 -5.11 -14.85 -11.99
N LYS A 189 -5.81 -15.18 -10.91
CA LYS A 189 -6.76 -14.27 -10.30
C LYS A 189 -6.05 -12.96 -9.91
N THR A 190 -6.54 -11.84 -10.41
CA THR A 190 -5.93 -10.53 -10.21
C THR A 190 -6.91 -9.59 -9.55
N PHE A 191 -6.47 -8.93 -8.50
CA PHE A 191 -7.19 -7.89 -7.77
C PHE A 191 -6.50 -6.56 -7.99
N ILE A 192 -7.27 -5.49 -8.08
CA ILE A 192 -6.75 -4.13 -8.19
C ILE A 192 -7.14 -3.32 -6.98
N ASP A 193 -6.27 -2.42 -6.56
CA ASP A 193 -6.59 -1.40 -5.56
C ASP A 193 -5.85 -0.09 -5.83
N ASN A 194 -6.28 0.98 -5.14
CA ASN A 194 -5.61 2.27 -5.22
C ASN A 194 -4.24 2.22 -4.53
N ASP A 195 -3.23 2.88 -5.11
CA ASP A 195 -1.85 2.93 -4.64
C ASP A 195 -1.72 3.38 -3.17
N SER A 196 -2.37 4.47 -2.79
CA SER A 196 -2.29 5.02 -1.43
C SER A 196 -3.01 4.14 -0.40
N ARG A 197 -4.13 3.51 -0.79
CA ARG A 197 -4.83 2.54 0.06
C ARG A 197 -4.02 1.26 0.23
N ALA A 198 -3.35 0.80 -0.82
CA ALA A 198 -2.44 -0.33 -0.74
C ALA A 198 -1.26 -0.02 0.17
N CYS A 199 -0.61 1.15 0.03
CA CYS A 199 0.46 1.57 0.94
C CYS A 199 0.00 1.54 2.41
N ALA A 200 -1.18 2.09 2.70
CA ALA A 200 -1.75 2.06 4.05
C ALA A 200 -1.94 0.64 4.57
N PHE A 201 -2.46 -0.24 3.72
CA PHE A 201 -2.71 -1.62 4.13
C PHE A 201 -1.42 -2.41 4.31
N GLY A 202 -0.41 -2.19 3.48
CA GLY A 202 0.91 -2.79 3.64
C GLY A 202 1.59 -2.37 4.94
N GLU A 203 1.60 -1.08 5.25
CA GLU A 203 2.15 -0.54 6.49
C GLU A 203 1.44 -1.10 7.72
N TYR A 204 0.10 -1.17 7.68
CA TYR A 204 -0.69 -1.74 8.77
C TYR A 204 -0.42 -3.23 8.97
N MET A 205 -0.48 -4.04 7.92
CA MET A 205 -0.37 -5.51 8.02
C MET A 205 1.00 -6.01 8.46
N LEU A 206 2.05 -5.21 8.29
CA LEU A 206 3.41 -5.58 8.66
C LEU A 206 3.90 -4.92 9.94
N HIS A 207 3.16 -3.91 10.46
CA HIS A 207 3.56 -3.12 11.62
C HIS A 207 2.37 -2.70 12.49
N ASP A 208 1.31 -3.51 12.57
CA ASP A 208 0.06 -3.18 13.26
C ASP A 208 0.24 -2.86 14.77
N ASP A 209 1.13 -3.57 15.45
CA ASP A 209 1.51 -3.31 16.85
C ASP A 209 2.06 -1.89 17.07
N GLU A 210 2.69 -1.32 16.03
CA GLU A 210 3.33 -0.01 16.10
C GLU A 210 2.43 1.13 15.63
N VAL A 211 1.55 0.87 14.66
CA VAL A 211 0.70 1.91 14.06
C VAL A 211 -0.71 1.97 14.64
N GLY A 212 -1.16 0.89 15.30
CA GLY A 212 -2.48 0.79 15.91
C GLY A 212 -3.62 0.64 14.89
N LYS A 213 -4.82 0.29 15.38
CA LYS A 213 -5.97 -0.10 14.53
C LYS A 213 -6.60 1.04 13.73
N ASN A 214 -6.36 2.30 14.09
CA ASN A 214 -6.85 3.49 13.38
C ASN A 214 -5.63 4.28 12.89
N MET A 215 -5.37 4.23 11.59
CA MET A 215 -4.18 4.81 10.98
C MET A 215 -4.54 5.59 9.72
N LEU A 216 -3.87 6.71 9.51
CA LEU A 216 -3.90 7.46 8.27
C LEU A 216 -2.52 7.35 7.60
N PHE A 217 -2.49 6.95 6.35
CA PHE A 217 -1.28 6.92 5.52
C PHE A 217 -1.35 8.02 4.47
N VAL A 218 -0.51 9.02 4.62
CA VAL A 218 -0.43 10.15 3.69
C VAL A 218 0.67 9.86 2.67
N ASN A 219 0.26 9.52 1.46
CA ASN A 219 1.18 9.20 0.35
C ASN A 219 1.55 10.48 -0.40
N VAL A 220 2.73 11.01 -0.09
CA VAL A 220 3.24 12.23 -0.73
C VAL A 220 4.26 11.84 -1.80
N SER A 221 3.74 11.50 -2.97
CA SER A 221 4.51 11.11 -4.15
C SER A 221 4.41 12.21 -5.22
N ARG A 222 4.33 11.88 -6.50
CA ARG A 222 4.06 12.86 -7.54
C ARG A 222 2.74 13.60 -7.26
N GLY A 223 1.69 12.87 -6.88
CA GLY A 223 0.44 13.39 -6.34
C GLY A 223 0.40 13.33 -4.82
N LEU A 224 -0.80 13.55 -4.27
CA LEU A 224 -1.11 13.46 -2.86
C LEU A 224 -2.32 12.56 -2.64
N GLY A 225 -2.11 11.41 -2.01
CA GLY A 225 -3.15 10.46 -1.67
C GLY A 225 -3.26 10.19 -0.17
N LEU A 226 -4.36 9.58 0.24
CA LEU A 226 -4.62 9.18 1.62
C LEU A 226 -5.19 7.77 1.67
N GLY A 227 -4.49 6.88 2.36
CA GLY A 227 -5.02 5.59 2.77
C GLY A 227 -5.54 5.68 4.21
N ILE A 228 -6.71 5.09 4.47
CA ILE A 228 -7.39 5.17 5.76
C ILE A 228 -7.60 3.75 6.28
N ILE A 229 -7.12 3.46 7.48
CA ILE A 229 -7.40 2.22 8.22
C ILE A 229 -8.27 2.57 9.43
N VAL A 230 -9.41 1.90 9.54
CA VAL A 230 -10.34 2.02 10.67
C VAL A 230 -10.60 0.63 11.23
N ASP A 231 -10.40 0.46 12.53
CA ASP A 231 -10.54 -0.84 13.22
C ASP A 231 -9.79 -1.98 12.52
N GLY A 232 -8.56 -1.68 12.04
CA GLY A 232 -7.70 -2.64 11.35
C GLY A 232 -8.09 -2.96 9.92
N LYS A 233 -9.03 -2.23 9.32
CA LYS A 233 -9.54 -2.48 7.97
C LYS A 233 -9.37 -1.26 7.07
N PRO A 234 -8.97 -1.45 5.79
CA PRO A 234 -8.98 -0.38 4.82
C PRO A 234 -10.40 0.18 4.64
N TYR A 235 -10.51 1.50 4.76
CA TYR A 235 -11.77 2.20 4.49
C TYR A 235 -11.78 2.68 3.04
N SER A 236 -12.63 2.10 2.23
CA SER A 236 -12.75 2.43 0.79
C SER A 236 -13.94 3.35 0.47
N GLY A 237 -14.79 3.66 1.44
CA GLY A 237 -16.02 4.40 1.20
C GLY A 237 -17.03 3.59 0.39
N LYS A 238 -18.11 4.24 -0.07
CA LYS A 238 -19.22 3.58 -0.80
C LYS A 238 -18.78 2.93 -2.12
N SER A 239 -17.89 3.59 -2.86
CA SER A 239 -17.57 3.21 -4.25
C SER A 239 -16.06 3.08 -4.51
N GLY A 240 -15.25 2.99 -3.45
CA GLY A 240 -13.80 2.92 -3.58
C GLY A 240 -13.11 4.29 -3.70
N PHE A 241 -13.79 5.40 -3.41
CA PHE A 241 -13.27 6.76 -3.61
C PHE A 241 -12.96 7.51 -2.30
N SER A 242 -12.80 6.80 -1.19
CA SER A 242 -12.30 7.44 0.03
C SER A 242 -10.83 7.82 -0.11
N GLY A 243 -10.42 8.86 0.63
CA GLY A 243 -9.02 9.25 0.65
C GLY A 243 -8.59 10.21 -0.48
N GLU A 244 -9.53 10.82 -1.21
CA GLU A 244 -9.26 11.86 -2.24
C GLU A 244 -8.77 13.18 -1.60
N PHE A 245 -7.87 13.08 -0.62
CA PHE A 245 -7.37 14.18 0.21
C PHE A 245 -6.64 15.25 -0.59
N GLY A 246 -5.89 14.85 -1.60
CA GLY A 246 -5.22 15.79 -2.51
C GLY A 246 -6.18 16.71 -3.27
N HIS A 247 -7.46 16.32 -3.40
CA HIS A 247 -8.45 17.04 -4.20
C HIS A 247 -9.44 17.87 -3.38
N ILE A 248 -9.24 18.00 -2.05
CA ILE A 248 -10.00 18.97 -1.26
C ILE A 248 -9.65 20.39 -1.75
N HIS A 249 -10.65 21.27 -1.78
CA HIS A 249 -10.41 22.69 -2.06
C HIS A 249 -9.76 23.34 -0.83
N ALA A 250 -8.50 23.68 -0.95
CA ALA A 250 -7.66 24.14 0.15
C ALA A 250 -7.15 25.59 -0.05
N TYR A 251 -7.11 26.05 -1.30
CA TYR A 251 -6.52 27.34 -1.66
C TYR A 251 -7.37 28.11 -2.67
N GLU A 252 -7.45 29.41 -2.50
CA GLU A 252 -8.01 30.36 -3.47
C GLU A 252 -6.94 30.76 -4.50
N ASN A 253 -6.41 29.76 -5.24
CA ASN A 253 -5.42 29.99 -6.29
C ASN A 253 -5.92 29.51 -7.64
N GLU A 254 -5.32 30.01 -8.73
CA GLU A 254 -5.70 29.69 -10.11
C GLU A 254 -4.96 28.46 -10.68
N ILE A 255 -4.23 27.70 -9.83
CA ILE A 255 -3.46 26.54 -10.27
C ILE A 255 -4.40 25.39 -10.60
N LEU A 256 -4.36 24.97 -11.85
CA LEU A 256 -5.17 23.86 -12.36
C LEU A 256 -4.61 22.52 -11.88
N CYS A 257 -5.42 21.77 -11.12
CA CYS A 257 -5.12 20.41 -10.76
C CYS A 257 -5.42 19.45 -11.93
N HIS A 258 -4.72 18.33 -12.01
CA HIS A 258 -5.00 17.30 -13.03
C HIS A 258 -6.43 16.73 -12.97
N CYS A 259 -7.13 16.88 -11.83
CA CYS A 259 -8.55 16.52 -11.70
C CYS A 259 -9.50 17.50 -12.42
N GLY A 260 -8.99 18.58 -13.02
CA GLY A 260 -9.74 19.60 -13.73
C GLY A 260 -10.30 20.73 -12.87
N LYS A 261 -10.01 20.74 -11.55
CA LYS A 261 -10.41 21.80 -10.60
C LYS A 261 -9.22 22.67 -10.21
N LYS A 262 -9.49 23.85 -9.66
CA LYS A 262 -8.49 24.74 -9.09
C LYS A 262 -8.52 24.71 -7.57
N GLY A 263 -7.42 25.12 -6.94
CA GLY A 263 -7.32 25.23 -5.48
C GLY A 263 -7.24 23.91 -4.71
N CYS A 264 -6.95 22.80 -5.39
CA CYS A 264 -6.75 21.52 -4.73
C CYS A 264 -5.50 21.52 -3.84
N LEU A 265 -5.56 20.84 -2.69
CA LEU A 265 -4.41 20.69 -1.79
C LEU A 265 -3.16 20.15 -2.51
N GLU A 266 -3.33 19.21 -3.41
CA GLU A 266 -2.25 18.60 -4.18
C GLU A 266 -1.41 19.62 -4.95
N THR A 267 -2.02 20.74 -5.39
CA THR A 267 -1.28 21.76 -6.14
C THR A 267 -0.25 22.52 -5.31
N GLU A 268 -0.31 22.41 -3.97
CA GLU A 268 0.59 23.08 -3.04
C GLU A 268 1.35 22.14 -2.10
N ALA A 269 0.93 20.88 -1.97
CA ALA A 269 1.45 19.95 -0.98
C ALA A 269 1.72 18.55 -1.55
N SER A 270 2.32 18.48 -2.74
CA SER A 270 2.69 17.22 -3.40
C SER A 270 4.09 17.29 -4.01
N GLY A 271 4.58 16.18 -4.57
CA GLY A 271 5.82 16.18 -5.34
C GLY A 271 5.74 17.03 -6.61
N SER A 272 4.58 17.08 -7.27
CA SER A 272 4.38 17.98 -8.40
C SER A 272 4.41 19.44 -7.98
N ALA A 273 3.88 19.76 -6.80
CA ALA A 273 3.97 21.10 -6.21
C ALA A 273 5.43 21.47 -5.87
N LEU A 274 6.17 20.55 -5.25
CA LEU A 274 7.60 20.70 -4.98
C LEU A 274 8.38 21.04 -6.28
N HIS A 275 8.18 20.24 -7.32
CA HIS A 275 8.85 20.40 -8.60
C HIS A 275 8.49 21.73 -9.27
N ARG A 276 7.20 22.09 -9.32
CA ARG A 276 6.74 23.38 -9.86
C ARG A 276 7.37 24.56 -9.12
N LYS A 277 7.35 24.53 -7.77
CA LYS A 277 7.94 25.59 -6.95
C LYS A 277 9.45 25.71 -7.18
N PHE A 278 10.17 24.60 -7.36
CA PHE A 278 11.58 24.59 -7.71
C PHE A 278 11.81 25.30 -9.04
N VAL A 279 11.10 24.94 -10.10
CA VAL A 279 11.20 25.58 -11.42
C VAL A 279 10.91 27.09 -11.34
N GLU A 280 9.84 27.47 -10.65
CA GLU A 280 9.43 28.87 -10.49
C GLU A 280 10.48 29.69 -9.73
N LYS A 281 11.03 29.17 -8.61
CA LYS A 281 12.02 29.87 -7.81
C LYS A 281 13.37 30.01 -8.54
N VAL A 282 13.81 29.01 -9.30
CA VAL A 282 15.04 29.10 -10.12
C VAL A 282 14.86 30.13 -11.22
N LEU A 283 13.74 30.12 -11.96
CA LEU A 283 13.45 31.12 -13.00
C LEU A 283 13.32 32.55 -12.43
N ALA A 284 12.98 32.70 -11.16
CA ALA A 284 12.96 33.98 -10.45
C ALA A 284 14.36 34.44 -9.97
N GLY A 285 15.41 33.64 -10.27
CA GLY A 285 16.80 33.95 -9.92
C GLY A 285 17.34 33.25 -8.68
N GLY A 286 16.58 32.31 -8.13
CA GLY A 286 17.06 31.43 -7.04
C GLY A 286 18.20 30.53 -7.51
N THR A 287 19.18 30.28 -6.64
CA THR A 287 20.35 29.45 -6.93
C THR A 287 20.19 28.08 -6.28
N SER A 288 20.54 27.04 -7.02
CA SER A 288 20.56 25.64 -6.55
C SER A 288 21.76 24.91 -7.12
N SER A 289 22.29 23.97 -6.38
CA SER A 289 23.38 23.08 -6.83
C SER A 289 23.00 22.18 -8.03
N LEU A 290 21.73 22.13 -8.38
CA LEU A 290 21.21 21.39 -9.54
C LEU A 290 21.30 22.19 -10.85
N VAL A 291 21.70 23.47 -10.79
CA VAL A 291 21.69 24.37 -11.94
C VAL A 291 22.98 25.21 -11.93
N ASP A 292 23.78 25.05 -12.98
CA ASP A 292 25.08 25.73 -13.07
C ASP A 292 24.94 27.24 -13.22
N ASP A 293 24.00 27.71 -14.07
CA ASP A 293 23.70 29.12 -14.26
C ASP A 293 22.19 29.38 -14.32
N PRO A 294 21.61 29.90 -13.22
CA PRO A 294 20.18 30.22 -13.17
C PRO A 294 19.70 31.25 -14.19
N LYS A 295 20.62 32.05 -14.78
CA LYS A 295 20.27 33.10 -15.74
C LYS A 295 20.14 32.56 -17.17
N SER A 296 20.78 31.45 -17.47
CA SER A 296 20.80 30.85 -18.81
C SER A 296 19.93 29.59 -18.93
N VAL A 297 19.56 28.99 -17.81
CA VAL A 297 18.75 27.75 -17.81
C VAL A 297 17.34 27.99 -18.34
N THR A 298 16.89 27.11 -19.20
CA THR A 298 15.54 27.14 -19.74
C THR A 298 14.53 26.37 -18.85
N ARG A 299 13.26 26.74 -18.98
CA ARG A 299 12.19 25.98 -18.29
C ARG A 299 12.20 24.50 -18.66
N GLU A 300 12.45 24.19 -19.93
CA GLU A 300 12.46 22.80 -20.42
C GLU A 300 13.57 21.95 -19.80
N GLU A 301 14.72 22.55 -19.52
CA GLU A 301 15.81 21.89 -18.79
C GLU A 301 15.47 21.65 -17.34
N LEU A 302 14.84 22.64 -16.67
CA LEU A 302 14.39 22.52 -15.29
C LEU A 302 13.28 21.46 -15.12
N GLU A 303 12.37 21.34 -16.10
CA GLU A 303 11.31 20.34 -16.09
C GLU A 303 11.81 18.89 -16.19
N LYS A 304 13.06 18.69 -16.63
CA LYS A 304 13.72 17.36 -16.65
C LYS A 304 14.33 16.97 -15.30
N ILE A 305 14.48 17.91 -14.36
CA ILE A 305 15.01 17.63 -13.03
C ILE A 305 13.97 16.82 -12.26
N SER A 306 14.35 15.65 -11.76
CA SER A 306 13.42 14.78 -11.06
C SER A 306 13.12 15.26 -9.63
N ILE A 307 11.95 14.91 -9.10
CA ILE A 307 11.61 15.13 -7.68
C ILE A 307 12.66 14.51 -6.76
N GLY A 308 13.15 13.32 -7.13
CA GLY A 308 14.23 12.65 -6.39
C GLY A 308 15.52 13.49 -6.33
N SER A 309 15.91 14.09 -7.45
CA SER A 309 17.09 14.97 -7.50
C SER A 309 16.96 16.20 -6.59
N ILE A 310 15.78 16.81 -6.52
CA ILE A 310 15.49 17.94 -5.63
C ILE A 310 15.62 17.52 -4.16
N ILE A 311 15.07 16.36 -3.80
CA ILE A 311 15.21 15.81 -2.45
C ILE A 311 16.67 15.49 -2.13
N ASP A 312 17.40 14.86 -3.05
CA ASP A 312 18.81 14.52 -2.87
C ASP A 312 19.70 15.78 -2.75
N ALA A 313 19.34 16.87 -3.43
CA ALA A 313 20.01 18.17 -3.27
C ALA A 313 19.76 18.76 -1.87
N ALA A 314 18.52 18.73 -1.38
CA ALA A 314 18.19 19.16 -0.02
C ALA A 314 18.96 18.36 1.04
N LEU A 315 19.10 17.05 0.85
CA LEU A 315 19.91 16.19 1.74
C LEU A 315 21.43 16.50 1.68
N ARG A 316 21.88 17.21 0.63
CA ARG A 316 23.22 17.77 0.49
C ARG A 316 23.30 19.27 0.86
N GLU A 317 22.32 19.75 1.62
CA GLU A 317 22.27 21.12 2.16
C GLU A 317 22.04 22.22 1.11
N ASP A 318 21.37 21.90 -0.02
CA ASP A 318 20.89 22.91 -0.97
C ASP A 318 19.76 23.73 -0.35
N LEU A 319 20.02 24.99 -0.05
CA LEU A 319 19.08 25.86 0.68
C LEU A 319 17.77 26.06 -0.05
N LEU A 320 17.79 26.25 -1.37
CA LEU A 320 16.57 26.43 -2.15
C LEU A 320 15.67 25.20 -2.07
N CYS A 321 16.27 24.02 -2.21
CA CYS A 321 15.54 22.75 -2.11
C CYS A 321 14.98 22.51 -0.70
N ILE A 322 15.75 22.85 0.35
CA ILE A 322 15.30 22.77 1.75
C ILE A 322 14.07 23.68 1.96
N GLU A 323 14.17 24.97 1.60
CA GLU A 323 13.08 25.94 1.76
C GLU A 323 11.77 25.50 1.08
N ILE A 324 11.87 24.90 -0.11
CA ILE A 324 10.69 24.40 -0.83
C ILE A 324 10.08 23.18 -0.13
N ILE A 325 10.91 22.27 0.37
CA ILE A 325 10.44 21.11 1.13
C ILE A 325 9.77 21.55 2.43
N GLU A 326 10.32 22.52 3.13
CA GLU A 326 9.72 23.10 4.34
C GLU A 326 8.35 23.73 4.06
N GLU A 327 8.23 24.50 2.96
CA GLU A 327 6.98 25.12 2.54
C GLU A 327 5.91 24.06 2.24
N VAL A 328 6.25 23.00 1.50
CA VAL A 328 5.38 21.86 1.23
C VAL A 328 4.99 21.14 2.53
N GLY A 329 5.93 20.94 3.45
CA GLY A 329 5.69 20.34 4.76
C GLY A 329 4.73 21.15 5.63
N GLN A 330 4.85 22.47 5.65
CA GLN A 330 3.93 23.37 6.37
C GLN A 330 2.51 23.30 5.81
N ASN A 331 2.38 23.38 4.47
CA ASN A 331 1.10 23.29 3.78
C ASN A 331 0.41 21.95 4.06
N LEU A 332 1.16 20.87 3.97
CA LEU A 332 0.65 19.52 4.25
C LEU A 332 0.22 19.37 5.71
N GLY A 333 1.04 19.84 6.65
CA GLY A 333 0.80 19.72 8.08
C GLY A 333 -0.47 20.44 8.54
N MET A 334 -0.80 21.59 7.95
CA MET A 334 -2.03 22.32 8.22
C MET A 334 -3.27 21.45 7.94
N HIS A 335 -3.28 20.74 6.84
CA HIS A 335 -4.42 19.92 6.42
C HIS A 335 -4.43 18.53 7.10
N ILE A 336 -3.26 17.98 7.43
CA ILE A 336 -3.16 16.78 8.29
C ILE A 336 -3.72 17.07 9.68
N ALA A 337 -3.53 18.27 10.23
CA ALA A 337 -4.13 18.68 11.50
C ALA A 337 -5.67 18.56 11.46
N SER A 338 -6.30 18.91 10.33
CA SER A 338 -7.75 18.73 10.16
C SER A 338 -8.14 17.25 10.17
N LEU A 339 -7.37 16.38 9.51
CA LEU A 339 -7.61 14.94 9.54
C LEU A 339 -7.46 14.36 10.96
N ILE A 340 -6.44 14.80 11.71
CA ILE A 340 -6.24 14.40 13.10
C ILE A 340 -7.46 14.79 13.95
N ASN A 341 -7.96 16.00 13.80
CA ASN A 341 -9.16 16.48 14.52
C ASN A 341 -10.44 15.69 14.16
N ILE A 342 -10.54 15.18 12.92
CA ILE A 342 -11.73 14.46 12.43
C ILE A 342 -11.68 12.97 12.81
N PHE A 343 -10.52 12.33 12.61
CA PHE A 343 -10.39 10.87 12.73
C PHE A 343 -9.84 10.41 14.08
N ASN A 344 -9.15 11.28 14.81
CA ASN A 344 -8.39 10.92 16.03
C ASN A 344 -7.65 9.59 15.86
N PRO A 345 -6.73 9.46 14.87
CA PRO A 345 -6.05 8.21 14.60
C PRO A 345 -4.98 7.91 15.67
N HIS A 346 -4.64 6.64 15.87
CA HIS A 346 -3.47 6.28 16.68
C HIS A 346 -2.17 6.81 16.03
N THR A 347 -2.11 6.71 14.69
CA THR A 347 -0.91 7.10 13.96
C THR A 347 -1.24 7.76 12.63
N VAL A 348 -0.50 8.80 12.29
CA VAL A 348 -0.39 9.32 10.93
C VAL A 348 0.98 8.92 10.39
N VAL A 349 0.98 8.15 9.31
CA VAL A 349 2.20 7.72 8.61
C VAL A 349 2.37 8.58 7.36
N VAL A 350 3.53 9.18 7.19
CA VAL A 350 3.91 9.92 5.99
C VAL A 350 4.78 9.01 5.12
N GLY A 351 4.29 8.70 3.94
CA GLY A 351 4.97 7.87 2.95
C GLY A 351 5.13 8.59 1.61
N GLY A 352 5.51 7.83 0.59
CA GLY A 352 5.81 8.35 -0.73
C GLY A 352 7.23 8.90 -0.86
N ILE A 353 7.54 9.44 -2.03
CA ILE A 353 8.91 9.87 -2.35
C ILE A 353 9.37 11.04 -1.47
N LEU A 354 8.46 11.95 -1.08
CA LEU A 354 8.82 13.10 -0.25
C LEU A 354 9.21 12.70 1.18
N ALA A 355 8.76 11.55 1.68
CA ALA A 355 9.18 11.04 2.99
C ALA A 355 10.71 10.84 3.08
N ARG A 356 11.42 10.67 1.96
CA ARG A 356 12.89 10.59 1.89
C ARG A 356 13.58 11.86 2.37
N ALA A 357 12.93 13.01 2.31
CA ALA A 357 13.47 14.26 2.80
C ALA A 357 13.65 14.29 4.34
N GLY A 358 13.12 13.29 5.05
CA GLY A 358 13.32 13.11 6.49
C GLY A 358 12.89 14.34 7.30
N GLU A 359 13.74 14.83 8.16
CA GLU A 359 13.43 15.93 9.08
C GLU A 359 13.14 17.26 8.37
N TYR A 360 13.68 17.50 7.15
CA TYR A 360 13.36 18.69 6.37
C TYR A 360 11.87 18.79 6.02
N LEU A 361 11.20 17.64 5.84
CA LEU A 361 9.74 17.57 5.67
C LEU A 361 9.00 17.48 7.01
N LEU A 362 9.50 16.64 7.94
CA LEU A 362 8.77 16.29 9.15
C LEU A 362 8.72 17.42 10.19
N GLN A 363 9.78 18.23 10.34
CA GLN A 363 9.79 19.29 11.35
C GLN A 363 8.76 20.40 11.04
N PRO A 364 8.73 20.98 9.82
CA PRO A 364 7.71 21.97 9.47
C PRO A 364 6.29 21.38 9.51
N LEU A 365 6.12 20.11 9.12
CA LEU A 365 4.86 19.40 9.21
C LEU A 365 4.40 19.25 10.66
N LYS A 366 5.26 18.81 11.58
CA LYS A 366 4.98 18.74 13.03
C LYS A 366 4.61 20.09 13.62
N GLY A 367 5.34 21.16 13.22
CA GLY A 367 5.06 22.53 13.63
C GLY A 367 3.66 22.98 13.23
N ALA A 368 3.27 22.73 12.00
CA ALA A 368 1.95 23.06 11.48
C ALA A 368 0.84 22.22 12.14
N ILE A 369 1.04 20.93 12.33
CA ILE A 369 0.08 20.07 13.05
C ILE A 369 -0.19 20.62 14.44
N ARG A 370 0.85 20.93 15.22
CA ARG A 370 0.71 21.50 16.57
C ARG A 370 -0.04 22.82 16.59
N LYS A 371 0.13 23.64 15.56
CA LYS A 371 -0.52 24.94 15.45
C LYS A 371 -2.03 24.84 15.14
N TYR A 372 -2.44 23.84 14.37
CA TYR A 372 -3.78 23.76 13.77
C TYR A 372 -4.65 22.60 14.30
N SER A 373 -4.10 21.66 15.07
CA SER A 373 -4.88 20.61 15.73
C SER A 373 -5.16 20.94 17.19
N LEU A 374 -6.21 20.33 17.74
CA LEU A 374 -6.51 20.40 19.17
C LEU A 374 -5.43 19.67 19.98
N ASN A 375 -4.91 20.31 21.03
CA ASN A 375 -3.80 19.77 21.82
C ASN A 375 -4.05 18.35 22.32
N MET A 376 -5.25 18.05 22.85
CA MET A 376 -5.61 16.72 23.36
C MET A 376 -5.52 15.66 22.25
N VAL A 377 -6.10 15.95 21.08
CA VAL A 377 -6.14 15.01 19.94
C VAL A 377 -4.73 14.81 19.38
N ASN A 378 -3.94 15.89 19.31
CA ASN A 378 -2.55 15.80 18.84
C ASN A 378 -1.65 14.97 19.78
N HIS A 379 -1.91 15.02 21.10
CA HIS A 379 -1.17 14.19 22.06
C HIS A 379 -1.47 12.70 21.93
N ASP A 380 -2.68 12.34 21.50
CA ASP A 380 -3.09 10.95 21.28
C ASP A 380 -2.53 10.36 19.98
N THR A 381 -2.16 11.23 19.02
CA THR A 381 -1.76 10.82 17.68
C THR A 381 -0.24 10.80 17.54
N LYS A 382 0.32 9.67 17.07
CA LYS A 382 1.73 9.57 16.69
C LYS A 382 1.90 9.99 15.23
N LEU A 383 2.97 10.74 14.94
CA LEU A 383 3.39 11.06 13.58
C LEU A 383 4.71 10.36 13.29
N ARG A 384 4.77 9.63 12.18
CA ARG A 384 5.98 8.91 11.76
C ARG A 384 6.12 8.83 10.24
N THR A 385 7.29 8.53 9.75
CA THR A 385 7.50 8.10 8.36
C THR A 385 7.15 6.63 8.19
N SER A 386 6.81 6.24 6.96
CA SER A 386 6.61 4.85 6.58
C SER A 386 7.87 4.02 6.88
N MET A 387 7.68 2.87 7.50
CA MET A 387 8.76 1.90 7.74
C MET A 387 9.06 1.10 6.48
N LEU A 388 8.06 0.86 5.65
CA LEU A 388 8.22 0.16 4.38
C LEU A 388 8.81 1.04 3.29
N MET A 389 8.74 2.37 3.42
CA MET A 389 9.27 3.33 2.46
C MET A 389 8.83 3.00 1.01
N ARG A 390 9.78 2.72 0.11
CA ARG A 390 9.50 2.36 -1.30
C ARG A 390 8.77 1.05 -1.49
N TYR A 391 8.75 0.18 -0.47
CA TYR A 391 8.08 -1.12 -0.53
C TYR A 391 6.61 -1.05 -0.12
N ALA A 392 6.12 0.07 0.44
CA ALA A 392 4.77 0.17 0.98
C ALA A 392 3.69 -0.21 -0.04
N GLY A 393 3.80 0.30 -1.27
CA GLY A 393 2.86 -0.03 -2.36
C GLY A 393 2.87 -1.51 -2.72
N VAL A 394 4.04 -2.05 -3.07
CA VAL A 394 4.14 -3.44 -3.56
C VAL A 394 3.83 -4.46 -2.47
N MET A 395 4.24 -4.23 -1.22
CA MET A 395 3.87 -5.10 -0.10
C MET A 395 2.36 -4.99 0.21
N GLY A 396 1.80 -3.80 0.12
CA GLY A 396 0.35 -3.59 0.22
C GLY A 396 -0.41 -4.38 -0.84
N ALA A 397 0.06 -4.38 -2.08
CA ALA A 397 -0.52 -5.19 -3.15
C ALA A 397 -0.48 -6.69 -2.84
N CYS A 398 0.63 -7.20 -2.28
CA CYS A 398 0.73 -8.60 -1.82
C CYS A 398 -0.32 -8.90 -0.73
N MET A 399 -0.41 -8.04 0.28
CA MET A 399 -1.34 -8.24 1.41
C MET A 399 -2.79 -8.15 0.97
N LEU A 400 -3.12 -7.24 0.04
CA LEU A 400 -4.46 -7.14 -0.55
C LEU A 400 -4.82 -8.37 -1.37
N ALA A 401 -3.88 -8.90 -2.18
CA ALA A 401 -4.09 -10.14 -2.92
C ALA A 401 -4.37 -11.31 -1.98
N ARG A 402 -3.58 -11.45 -0.89
CA ARG A 402 -3.77 -12.48 0.14
C ARG A 402 -5.16 -12.36 0.79
N LYS A 403 -5.50 -11.16 1.27
CA LYS A 403 -6.78 -10.88 1.90
C LYS A 403 -7.96 -11.21 0.98
N LYS A 404 -7.95 -10.70 -0.25
CA LYS A 404 -9.02 -10.92 -1.23
C LYS A 404 -9.15 -12.39 -1.65
N ALA A 405 -8.03 -13.13 -1.76
CA ALA A 405 -8.07 -14.56 -2.03
C ALA A 405 -8.74 -15.34 -0.88
N ILE A 406 -8.44 -14.99 0.37
CA ILE A 406 -9.06 -15.58 1.57
C ILE A 406 -10.55 -15.19 1.65
N GLU A 407 -10.91 -13.94 1.36
CA GLU A 407 -12.31 -13.48 1.35
C GLU A 407 -13.18 -14.22 0.34
N GLN A 408 -12.61 -14.72 -0.75
CA GLN A 408 -13.31 -15.46 -1.81
C GLN A 408 -13.39 -16.98 -1.58
N LEU A 409 -12.82 -17.49 -0.47
CA LEU A 409 -13.08 -18.82 0.02
C LEU A 409 -14.53 -18.91 0.54
#